data_bcfe2760732efea1446731b1512c0c77
#
_entry.id   bcfe2760732efea1446731b1512c0c77
#
_cell.length_a   1.000
_cell.length_b   1.000
_cell.length_c   1.000
_cell.angle_alpha   90.00
_cell.angle_beta   90.00
_cell.angle_gamma   90.00
#
_symmetry.space_group_name_H-M   'P 1'
#
loop_
_entity.id
_entity.type
_entity.pdbx_description
1 polymer ?
#
loop_
_entity_poly.entity_id
_entity_poly.type
_entity_poly.pdbx_seq_one_letter_code
_entity_poly.pdbx_strand_id
1 'polypeptide(L)'
;KWLIELLDGNKVECVFIPEKTRGTLCISSQVGCTLNCRFCHTGTQRLVKNLDFSEIVNQVMIAKEQLDDWKEQKIITNIVLMGMGEPLYNFDAVRDAMNIAMDPAGIALSRRRITLSTSGVVPEIRKVGDEIGCMLAISFHATTDEVRNKLVPINKRWNINQLLQALRDYPRLSNSERITFEYVMLDKVNDSDEDAKRLIALIKGIPAKINLIP
;
A
#
# COMPACT_ATOMS: atom_id res chain seq x y z
N LYS A 1 -12.26 -12.75 4.20
CA LYS A 1 -12.52 -11.63 3.28
C LYS A 1 -13.95 -11.15 3.51
N TRP A 2 -14.13 -9.83 3.58
CA TRP A 2 -15.44 -9.17 3.71
C TRP A 2 -15.66 -8.24 2.52
N LEU A 3 -16.91 -8.16 2.10
CA LEU A 3 -17.42 -7.10 1.26
C LEU A 3 -18.25 -6.19 2.18
N ILE A 4 -17.73 -5.01 2.43
CA ILE A 4 -18.32 -4.04 3.37
C ILE A 4 -19.17 -3.06 2.58
N GLU A 5 -20.44 -2.97 2.92
CA GLU A 5 -21.36 -1.98 2.36
C GLU A 5 -21.28 -0.69 3.19
N LEU A 6 -21.08 0.42 2.52
CA LEU A 6 -21.04 1.76 3.10
C LEU A 6 -22.43 2.35 3.22
N LEU A 7 -22.59 3.42 4.00
CA LEU A 7 -23.90 4.07 4.21
C LEU A 7 -24.53 4.60 2.91
N ASP A 8 -23.73 4.89 1.91
CA ASP A 8 -24.18 5.36 0.59
C ASP A 8 -24.49 4.21 -0.40
N GLY A 9 -24.43 2.95 0.06
CA GLY A 9 -24.66 1.75 -0.74
C GLY A 9 -23.46 1.28 -1.57
N ASN A 10 -22.36 2.02 -1.60
CA ASN A 10 -21.13 1.57 -2.22
C ASN A 10 -20.50 0.42 -1.43
N LYS A 11 -19.62 -0.36 -2.06
CA LYS A 11 -18.99 -1.53 -1.43
C LYS A 11 -17.48 -1.50 -1.59
N VAL A 12 -16.78 -1.89 -0.53
CA VAL A 12 -15.33 -2.06 -0.54
C VAL A 12 -14.93 -3.42 0.00
N GLU A 13 -13.80 -3.92 -0.46
CA GLU A 13 -13.23 -5.17 0.01
C GLU A 13 -12.26 -4.94 1.17
N CYS A 14 -12.36 -5.81 2.17
CA CYS A 14 -11.42 -5.91 3.27
C CYS A 14 -11.01 -7.37 3.43
N VAL A 15 -9.70 -7.65 3.57
CA VAL A 15 -9.17 -9.02 3.59
C VAL A 15 -8.29 -9.25 4.80
N PHE A 16 -8.62 -10.24 5.61
CA PHE A 16 -7.75 -10.72 6.67
C PHE A 16 -6.90 -11.89 6.17
N ILE A 17 -5.59 -11.81 6.38
CA ILE A 17 -4.59 -12.80 5.97
C ILE A 17 -3.95 -13.35 7.24
N PRO A 18 -4.37 -14.55 7.72
CA PRO A 18 -3.78 -15.16 8.90
C PRO A 18 -2.45 -15.84 8.55
N GLU A 19 -1.46 -15.64 9.43
CA GLU A 19 -0.18 -16.36 9.44
C GLU A 19 0.06 -16.93 10.85
N LYS A 20 1.06 -17.81 11.01
CA LYS A 20 1.34 -18.47 12.32
C LYS A 20 1.54 -17.51 13.50
N THR A 21 2.15 -16.37 13.25
CA THR A 21 2.51 -15.37 14.30
C THR A 21 2.02 -13.96 13.97
N ARG A 22 1.31 -13.80 12.86
CA ARG A 22 0.89 -12.49 12.35
C ARG A 22 -0.50 -12.58 11.71
N GLY A 23 -1.34 -11.60 11.95
CA GLY A 23 -2.59 -11.40 11.25
C GLY A 23 -2.54 -10.05 10.53
N THR A 24 -2.57 -10.06 9.20
CA THR A 24 -2.53 -8.85 8.39
C THR A 24 -3.90 -8.52 7.86
N LEU A 25 -4.38 -7.32 8.13
CA LEU A 25 -5.62 -6.79 7.57
C LEU A 25 -5.31 -5.89 6.38
N CYS A 26 -5.80 -6.25 5.21
CA CYS A 26 -5.73 -5.46 3.99
C CYS A 26 -7.00 -4.62 3.88
N ILE A 27 -6.86 -3.29 3.86
CA ILE A 27 -7.96 -2.33 3.81
C ILE A 27 -7.93 -1.48 2.56
N SER A 28 -9.09 -0.93 2.20
CA SER A 28 -9.32 -0.10 1.03
C SER A 28 -9.30 1.39 1.39
N SER A 29 -8.90 2.24 0.45
CA SER A 29 -8.87 3.70 0.59
C SER A 29 -9.82 4.42 -0.35
N GLN A 30 -10.34 3.75 -1.38
CA GLN A 30 -11.28 4.31 -2.36
C GLN A 30 -12.32 3.24 -2.74
N VAL A 31 -13.46 3.67 -3.26
CA VAL A 31 -14.38 2.82 -4.03
C VAL A 31 -13.96 2.90 -5.49
N GLY A 32 -13.48 1.78 -6.05
CA GLY A 32 -12.76 1.77 -7.32
C GLY A 32 -11.32 2.27 -7.15
N CYS A 33 -10.72 2.79 -8.20
CA CYS A 33 -9.36 3.34 -8.14
C CYS A 33 -9.19 4.52 -9.08
N THR A 34 -8.41 5.52 -8.64
CA THR A 34 -7.99 6.66 -9.47
C THR A 34 -7.05 6.22 -10.60
N LEU A 35 -6.34 5.10 -10.41
CA LEU A 35 -5.36 4.56 -11.34
C LEU A 35 -5.92 3.35 -12.10
N ASN A 36 -5.37 3.12 -13.29
CA ASN A 36 -5.73 2.01 -14.18
C ASN A 36 -4.56 1.05 -14.39
N CYS A 37 -3.92 0.62 -13.30
CA CYS A 37 -2.82 -0.34 -13.33
C CYS A 37 -3.27 -1.67 -13.93
N ARG A 38 -2.52 -2.18 -14.93
CA ARG A 38 -2.92 -3.36 -15.70
C ARG A 38 -2.75 -4.68 -14.96
N PHE A 39 -1.93 -4.71 -13.93
CA PHE A 39 -1.74 -5.90 -13.07
C PHE A 39 -2.83 -6.02 -12.00
N CYS A 40 -3.68 -5.01 -11.81
CA CYS A 40 -4.62 -4.91 -10.70
C CYS A 40 -6.08 -4.97 -11.19
N HIS A 41 -6.88 -5.87 -10.57
CA HIS A 41 -8.30 -5.95 -10.91
C HIS A 41 -9.05 -4.64 -10.58
N THR A 42 -8.77 -4.01 -9.44
CA THR A 42 -9.37 -2.71 -9.08
C THR A 42 -9.01 -1.61 -10.10
N GLY A 43 -7.87 -1.73 -10.80
CA GLY A 43 -7.51 -0.81 -11.89
C GLY A 43 -8.46 -0.83 -13.09
N THR A 44 -9.34 -1.83 -13.21
CA THR A 44 -10.42 -1.88 -14.21
C THR A 44 -11.68 -1.16 -13.76
N GLN A 45 -11.79 -0.86 -12.49
CA GLN A 45 -12.93 -0.18 -11.86
C GLN A 45 -12.66 1.32 -11.83
N ARG A 46 -13.60 2.11 -12.34
CA ARG A 46 -13.48 3.57 -12.25
C ARG A 46 -13.61 4.02 -10.80
N LEU A 47 -12.90 5.09 -10.46
CA LEU A 47 -13.09 5.76 -9.17
C LEU A 47 -14.55 6.22 -9.04
N VAL A 48 -15.19 5.82 -7.94
CA VAL A 48 -16.51 6.31 -7.54
C VAL A 48 -16.34 7.42 -6.51
N LYS A 49 -15.59 7.13 -5.42
CA LYS A 49 -15.32 8.12 -4.36
C LYS A 49 -14.05 7.77 -3.58
N ASN A 50 -13.47 8.77 -2.94
CA ASN A 50 -12.54 8.59 -1.84
C ASN A 50 -13.33 8.17 -0.59
N LEU A 51 -12.79 7.23 0.19
CA LEU A 51 -13.32 6.92 1.52
C LEU A 51 -12.95 8.06 2.49
N ASP A 52 -13.85 8.42 3.38
CA ASP A 52 -13.48 9.25 4.51
C ASP A 52 -12.69 8.46 5.58
N PHE A 53 -12.10 9.15 6.55
CA PHE A 53 -11.29 8.49 7.57
C PHE A 53 -12.10 7.50 8.41
N SER A 54 -13.39 7.77 8.64
CA SER A 54 -14.25 6.87 9.42
C SER A 54 -14.57 5.60 8.65
N GLU A 55 -14.81 5.68 7.34
CA GLU A 55 -15.00 4.52 6.46
C GLU A 55 -13.75 3.65 6.37
N ILE A 56 -12.56 4.27 6.42
CA ILE A 56 -11.28 3.53 6.46
C ILE A 56 -11.10 2.83 7.81
N VAL A 57 -11.32 3.52 8.93
CA VAL A 57 -11.20 2.96 10.29
C VAL A 57 -12.23 1.88 10.53
N ASN A 58 -13.46 2.06 10.04
CA ASN A 58 -14.55 1.10 10.22
C ASN A 58 -14.24 -0.27 9.60
N GLN A 59 -13.43 -0.35 8.55
CA GLN A 59 -12.97 -1.65 8.03
C GLN A 59 -12.17 -2.41 9.11
N VAL A 60 -11.35 -1.71 9.88
CA VAL A 60 -10.58 -2.31 10.98
C VAL A 60 -11.51 -2.73 12.13
N MET A 61 -12.49 -1.87 12.49
CA MET A 61 -13.42 -2.13 13.56
C MET A 61 -14.32 -3.33 13.24
N ILE A 62 -14.87 -3.41 12.03
CA ILE A 62 -15.66 -4.55 11.54
C ILE A 62 -14.85 -5.83 11.59
N ALA A 63 -13.59 -5.79 11.11
CA ALA A 63 -12.73 -6.97 11.14
C ALA A 63 -12.41 -7.42 12.57
N LYS A 64 -12.14 -6.49 13.49
CA LYS A 64 -11.93 -6.80 14.92
C LYS A 64 -13.16 -7.43 15.55
N GLU A 65 -14.34 -6.90 15.29
CA GLU A 65 -15.60 -7.45 15.78
C GLU A 65 -15.86 -8.87 15.26
N GLN A 66 -15.68 -9.08 13.97
CA GLN A 66 -15.90 -10.39 13.32
C GLN A 66 -14.87 -11.47 13.75
N LEU A 67 -13.69 -11.06 14.21
CA LEU A 67 -12.63 -11.95 14.69
C LEU A 67 -12.59 -12.07 16.22
N ASP A 68 -13.47 -11.40 16.97
CA ASP A 68 -13.40 -11.27 18.44
C ASP A 68 -12.02 -10.79 18.92
N ASP A 69 -11.42 -9.80 18.20
CA ASP A 69 -10.07 -9.27 18.42
C ASP A 69 -10.03 -8.12 19.45
N TRP A 70 -10.69 -8.32 20.59
CA TRP A 70 -10.76 -7.36 21.70
C TRP A 70 -9.94 -7.78 22.92
N LYS A 71 -9.34 -8.96 22.86
CA LYS A 71 -8.51 -9.55 23.94
C LYS A 71 -7.09 -9.01 23.93
N GLU A 72 -6.33 -9.28 24.98
CA GLU A 72 -4.91 -8.89 25.09
C GLU A 72 -4.07 -9.45 23.93
N GLN A 73 -4.31 -10.72 23.55
CA GLN A 73 -3.65 -11.32 22.39
C GLN A 73 -4.34 -10.88 21.10
N LYS A 74 -3.74 -9.91 20.43
CA LYS A 74 -4.27 -9.36 19.17
C LYS A 74 -4.20 -10.36 18.03
N ILE A 75 -5.31 -10.53 17.33
CA ILE A 75 -5.41 -11.32 16.09
C ILE A 75 -4.96 -10.47 14.90
N ILE A 76 -5.44 -9.22 14.81
CA ILE A 76 -4.97 -8.26 13.81
C ILE A 76 -3.74 -7.56 14.35
N THR A 77 -2.58 -7.94 13.83
CA THR A 77 -1.27 -7.40 14.24
C THR A 77 -0.69 -6.40 13.26
N ASN A 78 -1.18 -6.40 12.01
CA ASN A 78 -0.68 -5.55 10.94
C ASN A 78 -1.83 -5.02 10.09
N ILE A 79 -1.68 -3.81 9.57
CA ILE A 79 -2.56 -3.23 8.55
C ILE A 79 -1.74 -2.94 7.29
N VAL A 80 -2.31 -3.25 6.11
CA VAL A 80 -1.76 -2.87 4.82
C VAL A 80 -2.82 -2.15 3.99
N LEU A 81 -2.48 -0.99 3.46
CA LEU A 81 -3.31 -0.23 2.52
C LEU A 81 -3.01 -0.73 1.10
N MET A 82 -3.45 -1.97 0.83
CA MET A 82 -3.26 -2.70 -0.43
C MET A 82 -4.59 -3.23 -0.99
N GLY A 83 -5.71 -2.72 -0.49
CA GLY A 83 -7.05 -3.00 -0.99
C GLY A 83 -7.40 -2.15 -2.20
N MET A 84 -8.64 -1.69 -2.28
CA MET A 84 -9.12 -0.86 -3.38
C MET A 84 -8.62 0.59 -3.23
N GLY A 85 -8.12 1.15 -4.34
CA GLY A 85 -7.72 2.56 -4.44
C GLY A 85 -6.22 2.82 -4.40
N GLU A 86 -5.86 4.06 -4.73
CA GLU A 86 -4.51 4.61 -4.53
C GLU A 86 -4.53 5.50 -3.27
N PRO A 87 -3.92 5.07 -2.16
CA PRO A 87 -4.01 5.80 -0.88
C PRO A 87 -3.51 7.23 -0.96
N LEU A 88 -2.50 7.52 -1.79
CA LEU A 88 -1.92 8.86 -1.89
C LEU A 88 -2.81 9.85 -2.65
N TYR A 89 -3.82 9.41 -3.39
CA TYR A 89 -4.86 10.28 -3.92
C TYR A 89 -6.02 10.52 -2.92
N ASN A 90 -5.95 9.89 -1.74
CA ASN A 90 -6.84 10.11 -0.62
C ASN A 90 -6.04 10.37 0.68
N PHE A 91 -4.94 11.13 0.56
CA PHE A 91 -3.90 11.23 1.60
C PHE A 91 -4.44 11.70 2.95
N ASP A 92 -5.24 12.76 2.99
CA ASP A 92 -5.70 13.34 4.26
C ASP A 92 -6.56 12.35 5.06
N ALA A 93 -7.54 11.71 4.43
CA ALA A 93 -8.37 10.71 5.09
C ALA A 93 -7.55 9.47 5.52
N VAL A 94 -6.60 9.04 4.71
CA VAL A 94 -5.68 7.92 5.05
C VAL A 94 -4.78 8.30 6.22
N ARG A 95 -4.20 9.51 6.24
CA ARG A 95 -3.40 10.01 7.36
C ARG A 95 -4.19 9.99 8.66
N ASP A 96 -5.38 10.56 8.65
CA ASP A 96 -6.22 10.66 9.84
C ASP A 96 -6.64 9.28 10.34
N ALA A 97 -7.04 8.37 9.43
CA ALA A 97 -7.37 6.98 9.77
C ALA A 97 -6.17 6.21 10.36
N MET A 98 -4.98 6.39 9.80
CA MET A 98 -3.78 5.70 10.33
C MET A 98 -3.33 6.28 11.67
N ASN A 99 -3.46 7.59 11.88
CA ASN A 99 -3.20 8.21 13.18
C ASN A 99 -4.17 7.68 14.26
N ILE A 100 -5.46 7.52 13.94
CA ILE A 100 -6.43 6.86 14.84
C ILE A 100 -6.03 5.40 15.11
N ALA A 101 -5.61 4.66 14.09
CA ALA A 101 -5.17 3.27 14.27
C ALA A 101 -3.91 3.14 15.14
N MET A 102 -3.08 4.17 15.17
CA MET A 102 -1.84 4.21 15.98
C MET A 102 -2.06 4.79 17.38
N ASP A 103 -3.19 5.44 17.65
CA ASP A 103 -3.46 6.08 18.93
C ASP A 103 -3.39 5.06 20.09
N PRO A 104 -2.55 5.30 21.11
CA PRO A 104 -2.41 4.41 22.26
C PRO A 104 -3.71 4.19 23.04
N ALA A 105 -4.63 5.16 23.04
CA ALA A 105 -5.92 5.08 23.69
C ALA A 105 -6.98 4.31 22.84
N GLY A 106 -6.63 3.95 21.61
CA GLY A 106 -7.51 3.27 20.65
C GLY A 106 -7.02 1.88 20.24
N ILE A 107 -6.83 1.67 18.94
CA ILE A 107 -6.37 0.39 18.35
C ILE A 107 -4.93 0.08 18.75
N ALA A 108 -4.10 1.11 18.96
CA ALA A 108 -2.74 1.03 19.46
C ALA A 108 -1.79 0.16 18.60
N LEU A 109 -1.90 0.27 17.27
CA LEU A 109 -0.96 -0.39 16.37
C LEU A 109 0.35 0.42 16.27
N SER A 110 1.48 -0.26 16.34
CA SER A 110 2.76 0.39 16.07
C SER A 110 2.84 0.81 14.60
N ARG A 111 3.42 2.00 14.33
CA ARG A 111 3.67 2.47 12.95
C ARG A 111 4.38 1.45 12.07
N ARG A 112 5.26 0.61 12.63
CA ARG A 112 5.97 -0.47 11.91
C ARG A 112 5.07 -1.64 11.52
N ARG A 113 3.86 -1.68 12.03
CA ARG A 113 2.82 -2.67 11.74
C ARG A 113 1.84 -2.17 10.68
N ILE A 114 2.00 -0.94 10.21
CA ILE A 114 1.20 -0.35 9.15
C ILE A 114 2.08 -0.18 7.92
N THR A 115 1.61 -0.65 6.76
CA THR A 115 2.27 -0.47 5.48
C THR A 115 1.32 0.24 4.52
N LEU A 116 1.72 1.42 4.05
CA LEU A 116 1.03 2.12 2.98
C LEU A 116 1.67 1.72 1.65
N SER A 117 0.86 1.23 0.72
CA SER A 117 1.29 0.91 -0.65
C SER A 117 0.87 2.00 -1.62
N THR A 118 1.75 2.34 -2.55
CA THR A 118 1.45 3.30 -3.62
C THR A 118 2.04 2.84 -4.94
N SER A 119 1.37 3.21 -6.02
CA SER A 119 1.90 3.05 -7.38
C SER A 119 2.93 4.12 -7.76
N GLY A 120 3.16 5.12 -6.89
CA GLY A 120 4.18 6.14 -7.08
C GLY A 120 3.63 7.54 -7.36
N VAL A 121 2.71 8.04 -6.53
CA VAL A 121 2.30 9.45 -6.50
C VAL A 121 3.42 10.26 -5.84
N VAL A 122 4.46 10.58 -6.62
CA VAL A 122 5.75 11.11 -6.15
C VAL A 122 5.63 12.31 -5.20
N PRO A 123 4.80 13.34 -5.46
CA PRO A 123 4.72 14.51 -4.57
C PRO A 123 4.24 14.18 -3.15
N GLU A 124 3.47 13.10 -2.98
CA GLU A 124 2.87 12.74 -1.71
C GLU A 124 3.74 11.77 -0.88
N ILE A 125 4.75 11.13 -1.51
CA ILE A 125 5.57 10.10 -0.85
C ILE A 125 6.23 10.64 0.42
N ARG A 126 6.82 11.82 0.37
CA ARG A 126 7.49 12.41 1.54
C ARG A 126 6.54 12.65 2.71
N LYS A 127 5.31 13.10 2.44
CA LYS A 127 4.29 13.34 3.46
C LYS A 127 3.96 12.07 4.26
N VAL A 128 3.99 10.88 3.62
CA VAL A 128 3.77 9.61 4.33
C VAL A 128 4.77 9.44 5.47
N GLY A 129 6.04 9.73 5.22
CA GLY A 129 7.07 9.63 6.25
C GLY A 129 6.99 10.71 7.32
N ASP A 130 6.67 11.95 6.91
CA ASP A 130 6.63 13.12 7.81
C ASP A 130 5.35 13.11 8.69
N GLU A 131 4.17 12.78 8.14
CA GLU A 131 2.88 12.96 8.79
C GLU A 131 2.27 11.66 9.35
N ILE A 132 2.63 10.48 8.79
CA ILE A 132 2.16 9.17 9.27
C ILE A 132 3.32 8.38 9.90
N GLY A 133 4.45 8.32 9.22
CA GLY A 133 5.65 7.61 9.67
C GLY A 133 5.51 6.09 9.62
N CYS A 134 4.59 5.53 8.84
CA CYS A 134 4.40 4.10 8.64
C CYS A 134 5.41 3.51 7.64
N MET A 135 5.38 2.19 7.46
CA MET A 135 6.17 1.50 6.42
C MET A 135 5.61 1.82 5.04
N LEU A 136 6.49 1.89 4.04
CA LEU A 136 6.13 2.18 2.66
C LEU A 136 6.37 0.97 1.75
N ALA A 137 5.40 0.68 0.88
CA ALA A 137 5.52 -0.27 -0.20
C ALA A 137 5.28 0.42 -1.55
N ILE A 138 5.99 0.01 -2.57
CA ILE A 138 5.91 0.56 -3.93
C ILE A 138 5.50 -0.53 -4.91
N SER A 139 4.39 -0.36 -5.60
CA SER A 139 4.02 -1.15 -6.77
C SER A 139 4.98 -0.82 -7.92
N PHE A 140 6.15 -1.48 -7.93
CA PHE A 140 7.24 -1.16 -8.86
C PHE A 140 7.09 -1.86 -10.21
N HIS A 141 7.01 -3.17 -10.20
CA HIS A 141 6.63 -4.12 -11.26
C HIS A 141 7.40 -4.03 -12.59
N ALA A 142 8.35 -3.11 -12.76
CA ALA A 142 9.16 -3.02 -13.97
C ALA A 142 10.47 -2.28 -13.72
N THR A 143 11.48 -2.57 -14.54
CA THR A 143 12.83 -2.00 -14.44
C THR A 143 13.12 -0.97 -15.53
N THR A 144 12.20 -0.80 -16.49
CA THR A 144 12.29 0.20 -17.56
C THR A 144 11.01 1.02 -17.63
N ASP A 145 11.13 2.30 -18.00
CA ASP A 145 9.96 3.18 -18.15
C ASP A 145 9.01 2.68 -19.23
N GLU A 146 9.52 2.05 -20.28
CA GLU A 146 8.69 1.50 -21.35
C GLU A 146 7.72 0.44 -20.83
N VAL A 147 8.20 -0.52 -20.05
CA VAL A 147 7.37 -1.59 -19.46
C VAL A 147 6.50 -1.00 -18.36
N ARG A 148 7.06 -0.14 -17.50
CA ARG A 148 6.33 0.44 -16.39
C ARG A 148 5.18 1.35 -16.86
N ASN A 149 5.35 2.09 -17.96
CA ASN A 149 4.30 2.90 -18.56
C ASN A 149 3.08 2.08 -19.01
N LYS A 150 3.30 0.80 -19.36
CA LYS A 150 2.25 -0.12 -19.77
C LYS A 150 1.57 -0.75 -18.55
N LEU A 151 2.33 -1.17 -17.53
CA LEU A 151 1.82 -1.87 -16.36
C LEU A 151 1.26 -0.91 -15.30
N VAL A 152 1.95 0.21 -15.08
CA VAL A 152 1.67 1.20 -14.03
C VAL A 152 1.62 2.59 -14.68
N PRO A 153 0.51 2.97 -15.31
CA PRO A 153 0.45 4.15 -16.20
C PRO A 153 0.79 5.50 -15.56
N ILE A 154 0.73 5.62 -14.22
CA ILE A 154 1.17 6.83 -13.50
C ILE A 154 2.65 7.13 -13.74
N ASN A 155 3.45 6.14 -14.15
CA ASN A 155 4.86 6.31 -14.52
C ASN A 155 5.08 7.32 -15.67
N LYS A 156 4.08 7.52 -16.52
CA LYS A 156 4.12 8.56 -17.56
C LYS A 156 4.17 9.98 -16.97
N ARG A 157 3.66 10.16 -15.74
CA ARG A 157 3.68 11.43 -15.02
C ARG A 157 4.95 11.58 -14.18
N TRP A 158 5.34 10.51 -13.52
CA TRP A 158 6.56 10.44 -12.70
C TRP A 158 7.29 9.13 -13.02
N ASN A 159 8.39 9.26 -13.75
CA ASN A 159 9.18 8.15 -14.22
C ASN A 159 9.95 7.43 -13.09
N ILE A 160 10.56 6.30 -13.41
CA ILE A 160 11.32 5.49 -12.45
C ILE A 160 12.37 6.34 -11.70
N ASN A 161 13.10 7.20 -12.40
CA ASN A 161 14.14 8.00 -11.75
C ASN A 161 13.56 9.00 -10.73
N GLN A 162 12.47 9.68 -11.07
CA GLN A 162 11.78 10.59 -10.15
C GLN A 162 11.22 9.84 -8.93
N LEU A 163 10.63 8.68 -9.16
CA LEU A 163 10.15 7.82 -8.08
C LEU A 163 11.30 7.40 -7.16
N LEU A 164 12.39 6.86 -7.70
CA LEU A 164 13.54 6.41 -6.91
C LEU A 164 14.22 7.56 -6.17
N GLN A 165 14.25 8.77 -6.75
CA GLN A 165 14.75 9.94 -6.03
C GLN A 165 13.88 10.26 -4.80
N ALA A 166 12.55 10.29 -4.96
CA ALA A 166 11.64 10.50 -3.83
C ALA A 166 11.79 9.42 -2.74
N LEU A 167 12.11 8.19 -3.14
CA LEU A 167 12.36 7.09 -2.20
C LEU A 167 13.71 7.23 -1.47
N ARG A 168 14.75 7.77 -2.12
CA ARG A 168 16.03 8.09 -1.45
C ARG A 168 15.87 9.20 -0.43
N ASP A 169 15.00 10.14 -0.72
CA ASP A 169 14.69 11.29 0.13
C ASP A 169 13.60 10.97 1.19
N TYR A 170 13.10 9.73 1.22
CA TYR A 170 12.07 9.32 2.16
C TYR A 170 12.62 9.36 3.59
N PRO A 171 11.95 10.04 4.53
CA PRO A 171 12.42 10.17 5.90
C PRO A 171 12.37 8.81 6.63
N ARG A 172 13.29 8.65 7.61
CA ARG A 172 13.36 7.50 8.53
C ARG A 172 13.81 6.17 7.93
N LEU A 173 14.37 6.15 6.73
CA LEU A 173 14.93 4.91 6.17
C LEU A 173 16.07 4.36 7.04
N SER A 174 16.01 3.07 7.32
CA SER A 174 17.02 2.35 8.11
C SER A 174 16.97 0.86 7.76
N ASN A 175 17.89 0.08 8.32
CA ASN A 175 17.87 -1.38 8.14
C ASN A 175 16.61 -2.07 8.73
N SER A 176 15.91 -1.41 9.66
CA SER A 176 14.67 -1.90 10.25
C SER A 176 13.40 -1.29 9.62
N GLU A 177 13.53 -0.16 8.92
CA GLU A 177 12.43 0.55 8.25
C GLU A 177 12.74 0.65 6.75
N ARG A 178 12.66 -0.49 6.06
CA ARG A 178 12.97 -0.63 4.64
C ARG A 178 11.74 -0.40 3.78
N ILE A 179 11.96 0.19 2.60
CA ILE A 179 10.92 0.26 1.56
C ILE A 179 10.72 -1.14 0.96
N THR A 180 9.47 -1.55 0.80
CA THR A 180 9.13 -2.78 0.09
C THR A 180 8.88 -2.46 -1.39
N PHE A 181 9.60 -3.12 -2.28
CA PHE A 181 9.33 -3.09 -3.71
C PHE A 181 8.49 -4.32 -4.08
N GLU A 182 7.23 -4.10 -4.41
CA GLU A 182 6.34 -5.13 -4.92
C GLU A 182 6.61 -5.36 -6.41
N TYR A 183 6.82 -6.60 -6.80
CA TYR A 183 7.20 -6.96 -8.16
C TYR A 183 6.44 -8.21 -8.62
N VAL A 184 5.35 -8.01 -9.37
CA VAL A 184 4.62 -9.09 -10.04
C VAL A 184 5.45 -9.56 -11.22
N MET A 185 5.80 -10.85 -11.22
CA MET A 185 6.57 -11.45 -12.31
C MET A 185 5.64 -11.88 -13.44
N LEU A 186 5.83 -11.31 -14.61
CA LEU A 186 5.04 -11.58 -15.81
C LEU A 186 5.93 -12.24 -16.88
N ASP A 187 5.56 -13.45 -17.30
CA ASP A 187 6.33 -14.25 -18.28
C ASP A 187 6.68 -13.42 -19.52
N LYS A 188 7.99 -13.37 -19.84
CA LYS A 188 8.57 -12.65 -20.98
C LYS A 188 8.29 -11.13 -21.05
N VAL A 189 7.91 -10.53 -19.94
CA VAL A 189 7.64 -9.09 -19.87
C VAL A 189 8.62 -8.36 -18.96
N ASN A 190 8.84 -8.89 -17.75
CA ASN A 190 9.65 -8.24 -16.72
C ASN A 190 10.42 -9.24 -15.82
N ASP A 191 10.59 -10.47 -16.27
CA ASP A 191 11.14 -11.60 -15.50
C ASP A 191 12.51 -12.09 -16.02
N SER A 192 13.16 -11.31 -16.89
CA SER A 192 14.48 -11.68 -17.43
C SER A 192 15.61 -11.47 -16.41
N ASP A 193 16.75 -12.16 -16.62
CA ASP A 193 17.99 -11.96 -15.85
C ASP A 193 18.46 -10.50 -15.92
N GLU A 194 18.26 -9.85 -17.06
CA GLU A 194 18.57 -8.43 -17.25
C GLU A 194 17.67 -7.55 -16.41
N ASP A 195 16.38 -7.90 -16.24
CA ASP A 195 15.48 -7.17 -15.34
C ASP A 195 15.95 -7.32 -13.89
N ALA A 196 16.34 -8.51 -13.46
CA ALA A 196 16.88 -8.73 -12.13
C ALA A 196 18.13 -7.89 -11.87
N LYS A 197 19.09 -7.86 -12.80
CA LYS A 197 20.31 -7.03 -12.72
C LYS A 197 19.97 -5.54 -12.66
N ARG A 198 19.06 -5.06 -13.52
CA ARG A 198 18.61 -3.66 -13.50
C ARG A 198 17.92 -3.30 -12.19
N LEU A 199 17.05 -4.17 -11.68
CA LEU A 199 16.35 -3.95 -10.40
C LEU A 199 17.34 -3.72 -9.26
N ILE A 200 18.35 -4.59 -9.13
CA ILE A 200 19.42 -4.45 -8.12
C ILE A 200 20.16 -3.12 -8.28
N ALA A 201 20.51 -2.75 -9.51
CA ALA A 201 21.22 -1.50 -9.79
C ALA A 201 20.35 -0.26 -9.45
N LEU A 202 19.07 -0.28 -9.79
CA LEU A 202 18.13 0.83 -9.58
C LEU A 202 17.89 1.13 -8.08
N ILE A 203 17.72 0.08 -7.26
CA ILE A 203 17.43 0.24 -5.82
C ILE A 203 18.68 0.40 -4.96
N LYS A 204 19.88 0.36 -5.57
CA LYS A 204 21.14 0.52 -4.85
C LYS A 204 21.15 1.82 -4.04
N GLY A 205 21.52 1.70 -2.76
CA GLY A 205 21.55 2.82 -1.80
C GLY A 205 20.21 3.13 -1.14
N ILE A 206 19.15 2.42 -1.47
CA ILE A 206 17.86 2.49 -0.77
C ILE A 206 17.77 1.30 0.19
N PRO A 207 17.57 1.49 1.51
CA PRO A 207 17.21 0.38 2.41
C PRO A 207 15.92 -0.27 1.95
N ALA A 208 16.02 -1.42 1.28
CA ALA A 208 14.91 -2.03 0.56
C ALA A 208 14.76 -3.52 0.86
N LYS A 209 13.57 -4.04 0.61
CA LYS A 209 13.27 -5.45 0.40
C LYS A 209 12.43 -5.58 -0.87
N ILE A 210 12.55 -6.69 -1.56
CA ILE A 210 11.77 -7.01 -2.75
C ILE A 210 10.80 -8.11 -2.37
N ASN A 211 9.54 -7.93 -2.73
CA ASN A 211 8.50 -8.96 -2.68
C ASN A 211 8.20 -9.41 -4.11
N LEU A 212 8.65 -10.60 -4.46
CA LEU A 212 8.37 -11.21 -5.78
C LEU A 212 7.03 -11.92 -5.70
N ILE A 213 6.13 -11.59 -6.61
CA ILE A 213 4.78 -12.14 -6.71
C ILE A 213 4.71 -12.94 -8.02
N PRO A 214 4.66 -14.29 -7.94
CA PRO A 214 4.59 -15.14 -9.12
C PRO A 214 3.25 -15.05 -9.83
#